data_efd52a4ecdb05462d48b59b18e2da592
#
_entry.id   efd52a4ecdb05462d48b59b18e2da592
#
_cell.length_a   1.000
_cell.length_b   1.000
_cell.length_c   1.000
_cell.angle_alpha   90.00
_cell.angle_beta   90.00
_cell.angle_gamma   90.00
#
_symmetry.space_group_name_H-M   'P 1'
#
loop_
_entity.id
_entity.type
_entity.pdbx_description
1 polymer ?
#
loop_
_entity_poly.entity_id
_entity_poly.type
_entity_poly.pdbx_seq_one_letter_code
_entity_poly.pdbx_strand_id
1 'polypeptide(L)'
;MPPAANLRFLGKRILLGVSGSIAAYKAVGLVRDLVQEGAEVTVVMTESATRFVRPLTFEVLSGHSVATDLFAARQEMLHLTLPERADVMVIAPATANVLAKCALGLADDLLSTILLSAGCPLILAPAMDGGMWDHAAVKAHTETLRGRGVTVLEPEEGPLASGRVGRGRLTEERVILAAIEARLSPRRDWVCQRVLVSAGPTQEAIDPVRYISNRSSGKMGYAVAQAARERGAEVVLVSGPTALEVPRGVEYVPVCTAEEMGEALISRFAWSTVVIMAAAVADVRPKRPSPEKIKKGATSLQRLEMEPTGDILEMLAKQRTSQVLVGFAAETGHVIEHAKEKLGRKGLDLIVGNNIAAEGSGFGTDTNAAVLVDRDGHVTQLDLMPKRVLADRILDAVLGLAWTSKGPAQTRPLGKM
;
A
#
# COMPACT_ATOMS: atom_id res chain seq x y z
N MET A 1 -20.55 -8.42 34.35
CA MET A 1 -19.96 -8.08 33.05
C MET A 1 -18.62 -7.38 33.33
N PRO A 2 -17.49 -7.87 32.83
CA PRO A 2 -16.26 -7.09 32.90
C PRO A 2 -16.41 -5.81 32.07
N PRO A 3 -15.67 -4.73 32.41
CA PRO A 3 -15.80 -3.45 31.73
C PRO A 3 -15.44 -3.59 30.24
N ALA A 4 -16.18 -2.91 29.38
CA ALA A 4 -16.05 -2.89 27.91
C ALA A 4 -14.74 -2.22 27.39
N ALA A 5 -13.64 -2.41 28.09
CA ALA A 5 -12.36 -1.78 27.79
C ALA A 5 -11.41 -2.79 27.13
N ASN A 6 -11.07 -2.58 25.89
CA ASN A 6 -10.00 -3.21 25.11
C ASN A 6 -10.26 -4.57 24.45
N LEU A 7 -11.39 -4.77 23.80
CA LEU A 7 -11.55 -5.88 22.86
C LEU A 7 -10.74 -5.55 21.57
N ARG A 8 -9.77 -6.39 21.21
CA ARG A 8 -8.80 -6.13 20.10
C ARG A 8 -9.48 -5.95 18.74
N PHE A 9 -10.63 -6.63 18.55
CA PHE A 9 -11.32 -6.67 17.26
C PHE A 9 -12.73 -6.10 17.31
N LEU A 10 -13.03 -5.24 18.28
CA LEU A 10 -14.37 -4.66 18.42
C LEU A 10 -14.84 -3.98 17.13
N GLY A 11 -15.97 -4.44 16.59
CA GLY A 11 -16.57 -3.91 15.37
C GLY A 11 -15.80 -4.24 14.07
N LYS A 12 -14.82 -5.14 14.11
CA LYS A 12 -14.09 -5.61 12.92
C LYS A 12 -14.79 -6.83 12.32
N ARG A 13 -14.92 -6.84 11.00
CA ARG A 13 -15.56 -7.91 10.22
C ARG A 13 -14.47 -8.79 9.61
N ILE A 14 -14.42 -10.04 10.05
CA ILE A 14 -13.41 -11.01 9.65
C ILE A 14 -14.07 -12.11 8.83
N LEU A 15 -13.61 -12.30 7.60
CA LEU A 15 -14.04 -13.40 6.74
C LEU A 15 -13.04 -14.55 6.88
N LEU A 16 -13.47 -15.65 7.53
CA LEU A 16 -12.63 -16.81 7.76
C LEU A 16 -12.94 -17.92 6.74
N GLY A 17 -11.97 -18.26 5.91
CA GLY A 17 -12.01 -19.41 5.03
C GLY A 17 -11.39 -20.64 5.71
N VAL A 18 -12.11 -21.76 5.70
CA VAL A 18 -11.63 -23.04 6.24
C VAL A 18 -11.51 -24.05 5.12
N SER A 19 -10.30 -24.57 4.87
CA SER A 19 -10.06 -25.57 3.84
C SER A 19 -9.84 -26.99 4.41
N GLY A 20 -9.94 -28.01 3.55
CA GLY A 20 -9.94 -29.41 3.91
C GLY A 20 -8.61 -29.95 4.42
N SER A 21 -8.27 -29.68 5.64
CA SER A 21 -7.12 -30.20 6.38
C SER A 21 -7.58 -30.77 7.72
N ILE A 22 -6.85 -31.75 8.25
CA ILE A 22 -7.05 -32.23 9.61
C ILE A 22 -6.99 -31.08 10.62
N ALA A 23 -6.21 -30.04 10.35
CA ALA A 23 -6.08 -28.86 11.19
C ALA A 23 -7.35 -27.96 11.22
N ALA A 24 -8.41 -28.29 10.46
CA ALA A 24 -9.67 -27.54 10.47
C ALA A 24 -10.32 -27.45 11.85
N TYR A 25 -10.07 -28.43 12.75
CA TYR A 25 -10.57 -28.39 14.11
C TYR A 25 -10.01 -27.21 14.92
N LYS A 26 -8.79 -26.75 14.60
CA LYS A 26 -8.16 -25.59 15.27
C LYS A 26 -8.87 -24.27 14.88
N ALA A 27 -9.46 -24.21 13.68
CA ALA A 27 -10.23 -23.02 13.28
C ALA A 27 -11.45 -22.77 14.19
N VAL A 28 -11.94 -23.81 14.89
CA VAL A 28 -13.03 -23.69 15.86
C VAL A 28 -12.60 -22.82 17.05
N GLY A 29 -11.38 -23.05 17.58
CA GLY A 29 -10.77 -22.23 18.64
C GLY A 29 -10.56 -20.79 18.16
N LEU A 30 -10.02 -20.63 16.95
CA LEU A 30 -9.77 -19.31 16.35
C LEU A 30 -11.07 -18.49 16.21
N VAL A 31 -12.18 -19.09 15.74
CA VAL A 31 -13.49 -18.40 15.67
C VAL A 31 -13.94 -17.94 17.05
N ARG A 32 -13.86 -18.84 18.04
CA ARG A 32 -14.26 -18.52 19.42
C ARG A 32 -13.45 -17.33 19.95
N ASP A 33 -12.14 -17.36 19.78
CA ASP A 33 -11.23 -16.31 20.28
C ASP A 33 -11.49 -14.97 19.58
N LEU A 34 -11.69 -14.97 18.25
CA LEU A 34 -12.06 -13.77 17.49
C LEU A 34 -13.37 -13.14 17.98
N VAL A 35 -14.40 -13.96 18.18
CA VAL A 35 -15.72 -13.50 18.69
C VAL A 35 -15.59 -12.97 20.12
N GLN A 36 -14.83 -13.64 21.00
CA GLN A 36 -14.58 -13.18 22.36
C GLN A 36 -13.84 -11.85 22.40
N GLU A 37 -12.99 -11.58 21.42
CA GLU A 37 -12.28 -10.30 21.24
C GLU A 37 -13.10 -9.24 20.48
N GLY A 38 -14.39 -9.50 20.23
CA GLY A 38 -15.35 -8.55 19.70
C GLY A 38 -15.45 -8.48 18.17
N ALA A 39 -14.88 -9.42 17.45
CA ALA A 39 -15.02 -9.48 16.00
C ALA A 39 -16.40 -10.03 15.56
N GLU A 40 -16.89 -9.53 14.44
CA GLU A 40 -17.94 -10.15 13.65
C GLU A 40 -17.30 -11.14 12.67
N VAL A 41 -17.51 -12.44 12.89
CA VAL A 41 -16.85 -13.48 12.09
C VAL A 41 -17.85 -14.16 11.17
N THR A 42 -17.59 -14.12 9.85
CA THR A 42 -18.30 -14.91 8.85
C THR A 42 -17.40 -16.03 8.35
N VAL A 43 -17.91 -17.26 8.31
CA VAL A 43 -17.12 -18.44 7.93
C VAL A 43 -17.54 -18.95 6.56
N VAL A 44 -16.54 -19.26 5.72
CA VAL A 44 -16.70 -19.94 4.43
C VAL A 44 -15.92 -21.24 4.49
N MET A 45 -16.52 -22.35 4.11
CA MET A 45 -15.86 -23.66 4.11
C MET A 45 -15.82 -24.26 2.72
N THR A 46 -14.69 -24.89 2.39
CA THR A 46 -14.68 -25.80 1.23
C THR A 46 -15.48 -27.06 1.54
N GLU A 47 -15.97 -27.76 0.51
CA GLU A 47 -16.63 -29.05 0.68
C GLU A 47 -15.76 -30.05 1.46
N SER A 48 -14.46 -30.08 1.16
CA SER A 48 -13.52 -30.95 1.88
C SER A 48 -13.39 -30.59 3.35
N ALA A 49 -13.54 -29.32 3.75
CA ALA A 49 -13.47 -28.89 5.15
C ALA A 49 -14.68 -29.42 5.94
N THR A 50 -15.86 -29.53 5.32
CA THR A 50 -17.08 -30.02 6.00
C THR A 50 -17.00 -31.49 6.41
N ARG A 51 -16.01 -32.23 5.87
CA ARG A 51 -15.72 -33.62 6.26
C ARG A 51 -14.98 -33.72 7.59
N PHE A 52 -14.25 -32.66 7.98
CA PHE A 52 -13.49 -32.62 9.23
C PHE A 52 -14.27 -31.92 10.35
N VAL A 53 -14.94 -30.82 10.04
CA VAL A 53 -15.76 -30.06 10.98
C VAL A 53 -17.08 -29.71 10.32
N ARG A 54 -18.16 -29.88 11.03
CA ARG A 54 -19.50 -29.56 10.50
C ARG A 54 -19.74 -28.04 10.52
N PRO A 55 -20.42 -27.48 9.49
CA PRO A 55 -20.76 -26.05 9.45
C PRO A 55 -21.44 -25.54 10.71
N LEU A 56 -22.38 -26.34 11.29
CA LEU A 56 -23.09 -26.02 12.50
C LEU A 56 -22.19 -25.62 13.67
N THR A 57 -20.97 -26.20 13.77
CA THR A 57 -20.02 -25.85 14.83
C THR A 57 -19.61 -24.38 14.74
N PHE A 58 -19.35 -23.91 13.53
CA PHE A 58 -18.99 -22.52 13.29
C PHE A 58 -20.17 -21.57 13.37
N GLU A 59 -21.38 -22.01 12.94
CA GLU A 59 -22.59 -21.21 13.04
C GLU A 59 -22.93 -20.88 14.49
N VAL A 60 -22.82 -21.87 15.38
CA VAL A 60 -23.10 -21.70 16.83
C VAL A 60 -22.06 -20.72 17.45
N LEU A 61 -20.81 -20.78 17.05
CA LEU A 61 -19.75 -19.96 17.64
C LEU A 61 -19.74 -18.53 17.10
N SER A 62 -19.97 -18.36 15.80
CA SER A 62 -19.93 -17.04 15.14
C SER A 62 -21.25 -16.28 15.25
N GLY A 63 -22.36 -16.99 15.46
CA GLY A 63 -23.71 -16.43 15.39
C GLY A 63 -24.20 -16.15 13.95
N HIS A 64 -23.43 -16.56 12.94
CA HIS A 64 -23.71 -16.34 11.52
C HIS A 64 -23.77 -17.65 10.75
N SER A 65 -24.57 -17.70 9.68
CA SER A 65 -24.62 -18.87 8.80
C SER A 65 -23.30 -19.08 8.07
N VAL A 66 -22.89 -20.34 7.92
CA VAL A 66 -21.68 -20.75 7.20
C VAL A 66 -21.97 -20.92 5.71
N ALA A 67 -21.17 -20.30 4.86
CA ALA A 67 -21.28 -20.43 3.41
C ALA A 67 -20.39 -21.59 2.90
N THR A 68 -21.00 -22.52 2.14
CA THR A 68 -20.30 -23.73 1.66
C THR A 68 -20.43 -23.95 0.15
N ASP A 69 -21.43 -23.33 -0.49
CA ASP A 69 -21.77 -23.56 -1.88
C ASP A 69 -21.90 -22.25 -2.66
N LEU A 70 -21.27 -22.21 -3.84
CA LEU A 70 -21.31 -21.07 -4.75
C LEU A 70 -22.73 -20.83 -5.33
N PHE A 71 -23.48 -21.90 -5.48
CA PHE A 71 -24.79 -21.92 -6.10
C PHE A 71 -25.94 -22.10 -5.11
N ALA A 72 -25.69 -21.92 -3.81
CA ALA A 72 -26.76 -21.95 -2.81
C ALA A 72 -27.87 -20.98 -3.23
N ALA A 73 -29.14 -21.47 -3.19
CA ALA A 73 -30.33 -20.75 -3.63
C ALA A 73 -30.62 -19.51 -2.75
N ARG A 74 -29.82 -18.49 -2.83
CA ARG A 74 -29.99 -17.19 -2.17
C ARG A 74 -29.86 -16.09 -3.23
N GLN A 75 -30.58 -15.01 -3.02
CA GLN A 75 -30.62 -13.87 -3.95
C GLN A 75 -29.30 -13.04 -3.96
N GLU A 76 -28.33 -13.35 -3.08
CA GLU A 76 -27.07 -12.62 -2.96
C GLU A 76 -25.92 -13.34 -3.66
N MET A 77 -25.10 -12.59 -4.39
CA MET A 77 -23.82 -13.06 -4.94
C MET A 77 -22.76 -13.09 -3.83
N LEU A 78 -22.77 -14.15 -3.00
CA LEU A 78 -21.92 -14.28 -1.80
C LEU A 78 -20.42 -14.08 -2.11
N HIS A 79 -19.96 -14.49 -3.27
CA HIS A 79 -18.56 -14.33 -3.68
C HIS A 79 -18.14 -12.86 -3.92
N LEU A 80 -19.09 -11.94 -4.05
CA LEU A 80 -18.83 -10.50 -4.13
C LEU A 80 -19.12 -9.80 -2.80
N THR A 81 -20.27 -10.11 -2.18
CA THR A 81 -20.74 -9.38 -1.00
C THR A 81 -19.96 -9.71 0.27
N LEU A 82 -19.49 -10.96 0.45
CA LEU A 82 -18.73 -11.34 1.63
C LEU A 82 -17.36 -10.64 1.71
N PRO A 83 -16.52 -10.67 0.67
CA PRO A 83 -15.22 -10.00 0.73
C PRO A 83 -15.33 -8.47 0.71
N GLU A 84 -16.37 -7.89 0.09
CA GLU A 84 -16.62 -6.45 0.12
C GLU A 84 -16.92 -5.93 1.53
N ARG A 85 -17.62 -6.72 2.33
CA ARG A 85 -17.96 -6.37 3.72
C ARG A 85 -16.84 -6.65 4.71
N ALA A 86 -15.82 -7.44 4.35
CA ALA A 86 -14.76 -7.86 5.24
C ALA A 86 -13.67 -6.78 5.39
N ASP A 87 -13.22 -6.55 6.63
CA ASP A 87 -12.06 -5.71 6.91
C ASP A 87 -10.74 -6.49 6.72
N VAL A 88 -10.78 -7.82 6.87
CA VAL A 88 -9.68 -8.75 6.58
C VAL A 88 -10.22 -10.14 6.26
N MET A 89 -9.57 -10.84 5.34
CA MET A 89 -9.84 -12.25 5.04
C MET A 89 -8.70 -13.14 5.54
N VAL A 90 -9.05 -14.23 6.21
CA VAL A 90 -8.09 -15.20 6.77
C VAL A 90 -8.43 -16.59 6.26
N ILE A 91 -7.48 -17.34 5.75
CA ILE A 91 -7.65 -18.75 5.44
C ILE A 91 -6.85 -19.59 6.45
N ALA A 92 -7.56 -20.27 7.33
CA ALA A 92 -6.97 -21.09 8.37
C ALA A 92 -7.83 -22.34 8.63
N PRO A 93 -7.31 -23.52 8.29
CA PRO A 93 -6.06 -23.83 7.61
C PRO A 93 -6.11 -23.52 6.10
N ALA A 94 -4.95 -23.16 5.50
CA ALA A 94 -4.77 -23.06 4.07
C ALA A 94 -4.02 -24.30 3.54
N THR A 95 -4.71 -25.15 2.78
CA THR A 95 -4.07 -26.33 2.15
C THR A 95 -3.23 -25.93 0.94
N ALA A 96 -2.32 -26.80 0.50
CA ALA A 96 -1.54 -26.60 -0.73
C ALA A 96 -2.44 -26.34 -1.95
N ASN A 97 -3.61 -26.99 -2.02
CA ASN A 97 -4.59 -26.76 -3.08
C ASN A 97 -5.12 -25.33 -3.08
N VAL A 98 -5.49 -24.79 -1.90
CA VAL A 98 -5.97 -23.41 -1.79
C VAL A 98 -4.87 -22.41 -2.11
N LEU A 99 -3.62 -22.66 -1.67
CA LEU A 99 -2.46 -21.83 -2.04
C LEU A 99 -2.28 -21.79 -3.55
N ALA A 100 -2.33 -22.95 -4.22
CA ALA A 100 -2.20 -23.05 -5.67
C ALA A 100 -3.33 -22.31 -6.39
N LYS A 101 -4.59 -22.54 -6.00
CA LYS A 101 -5.76 -21.84 -6.58
C LYS A 101 -5.63 -20.33 -6.45
N CYS A 102 -5.28 -19.83 -5.27
CA CYS A 102 -5.09 -18.40 -5.01
C CYS A 102 -3.95 -17.82 -5.87
N ALA A 103 -2.82 -18.52 -5.98
CA ALA A 103 -1.68 -18.08 -6.77
C ALA A 103 -1.95 -18.05 -8.28
N LEU A 104 -2.74 -19.01 -8.78
CA LEU A 104 -3.05 -19.17 -10.20
C LEU A 104 -4.35 -18.47 -10.62
N GLY A 105 -5.16 -17.98 -9.69
CA GLY A 105 -6.46 -17.35 -9.98
C GLY A 105 -7.52 -18.36 -10.38
N LEU A 106 -7.47 -19.61 -9.86
CA LEU A 106 -8.49 -20.62 -10.10
C LEU A 106 -9.68 -20.41 -9.16
N ALA A 107 -10.89 -20.41 -9.71
CA ALA A 107 -12.15 -20.07 -9.02
C ALA A 107 -13.23 -21.12 -9.32
N ASP A 108 -13.04 -22.35 -8.84
CA ASP A 108 -13.89 -23.52 -9.10
C ASP A 108 -14.78 -23.91 -7.91
N ASP A 109 -14.63 -23.21 -6.78
CA ASP A 109 -15.48 -23.32 -5.59
C ASP A 109 -15.75 -21.94 -4.98
N LEU A 110 -16.66 -21.85 -3.99
CA LEU A 110 -17.03 -20.59 -3.36
C LEU A 110 -15.81 -19.89 -2.75
N LEU A 111 -14.95 -20.62 -2.01
CA LEU A 111 -13.81 -20.03 -1.33
C LEU A 111 -12.78 -19.47 -2.32
N SER A 112 -12.46 -20.21 -3.38
CA SER A 112 -11.54 -19.77 -4.42
C SER A 112 -12.08 -18.61 -5.25
N THR A 113 -13.40 -18.56 -5.48
CA THR A 113 -14.05 -17.42 -6.14
C THR A 113 -14.01 -16.16 -5.25
N ILE A 114 -14.23 -16.29 -3.95
CA ILE A 114 -14.08 -15.19 -2.99
C ILE A 114 -12.62 -14.69 -2.95
N LEU A 115 -11.64 -15.60 -2.94
CA LEU A 115 -10.22 -15.21 -2.95
C LEU A 115 -9.84 -14.36 -4.17
N LEU A 116 -10.45 -14.64 -5.33
CA LEU A 116 -10.21 -13.90 -6.55
C LEU A 116 -10.88 -12.50 -6.54
N SER A 117 -12.02 -12.37 -5.86
CA SER A 117 -12.78 -11.11 -5.78
C SER A 117 -12.40 -10.23 -4.57
N ALA A 118 -11.64 -10.76 -3.60
CA ALA A 118 -11.32 -10.06 -2.37
C ALA A 118 -10.43 -8.82 -2.60
N GLY A 119 -10.95 -7.65 -2.19
CA GLY A 119 -10.20 -6.38 -2.13
C GLY A 119 -9.62 -6.08 -0.75
N CYS A 120 -9.99 -6.82 0.29
CA CYS A 120 -9.46 -6.65 1.65
C CYS A 120 -8.10 -7.38 1.84
N PRO A 121 -7.32 -7.02 2.88
CA PRO A 121 -6.10 -7.74 3.23
C PRO A 121 -6.34 -9.23 3.40
N LEU A 122 -5.44 -10.06 2.83
CA LEU A 122 -5.52 -11.52 2.89
C LEU A 122 -4.38 -12.12 3.72
N ILE A 123 -4.74 -13.02 4.64
CA ILE A 123 -3.81 -13.79 5.47
C ILE A 123 -4.04 -15.27 5.19
N LEU A 124 -2.99 -15.99 4.89
CA LEU A 124 -3.01 -17.43 4.67
C LEU A 124 -2.19 -18.11 5.77
N ALA A 125 -2.80 -19.07 6.49
CA ALA A 125 -2.16 -19.89 7.50
C ALA A 125 -2.04 -21.34 6.98
N PRO A 126 -0.90 -21.70 6.36
CA PRO A 126 -0.72 -23.02 5.76
C PRO A 126 -0.76 -24.16 6.78
N ALA A 127 -1.33 -25.31 6.36
CA ALA A 127 -1.28 -26.57 7.09
C ALA A 127 -1.28 -27.76 6.15
N MET A 128 -0.17 -28.51 6.13
CA MET A 128 0.05 -29.66 5.26
C MET A 128 1.18 -30.54 5.79
N ASP A 129 1.46 -31.69 5.16
CA ASP A 129 2.67 -32.48 5.47
C ASP A 129 3.94 -31.70 5.10
N GLY A 130 5.03 -31.92 5.85
CA GLY A 130 6.28 -31.19 5.65
C GLY A 130 6.88 -31.36 4.24
N GLY A 131 6.78 -32.55 3.66
CA GLY A 131 7.22 -32.78 2.30
C GLY A 131 6.41 -32.02 1.24
N MET A 132 5.11 -31.75 1.52
CA MET A 132 4.29 -30.88 0.68
C MET A 132 4.69 -29.42 0.82
N TRP A 133 4.94 -28.96 2.06
CA TRP A 133 5.37 -27.57 2.30
C TRP A 133 6.71 -27.26 1.62
N ASP A 134 7.63 -28.20 1.63
CA ASP A 134 8.95 -28.01 1.02
C ASP A 134 8.97 -28.28 -0.48
N HIS A 135 7.87 -28.72 -1.07
CA HIS A 135 7.77 -28.96 -2.51
C HIS A 135 7.93 -27.64 -3.30
N ALA A 136 8.74 -27.70 -4.39
CA ALA A 136 9.08 -26.52 -5.20
C ALA A 136 7.86 -25.74 -5.69
N ALA A 137 6.78 -26.42 -6.08
CA ALA A 137 5.55 -25.77 -6.52
C ALA A 137 4.88 -24.98 -5.39
N VAL A 138 4.83 -25.52 -4.17
CA VAL A 138 4.24 -24.82 -3.01
C VAL A 138 5.08 -23.59 -2.63
N LYS A 139 6.40 -23.72 -2.65
CA LYS A 139 7.31 -22.57 -2.44
C LYS A 139 7.08 -21.48 -3.49
N ALA A 140 7.03 -21.84 -4.78
CA ALA A 140 6.78 -20.89 -5.86
C ALA A 140 5.42 -20.18 -5.70
N HIS A 141 4.35 -20.92 -5.37
CA HIS A 141 3.04 -20.31 -5.11
C HIS A 141 3.07 -19.35 -3.91
N THR A 142 3.76 -19.74 -2.83
CA THR A 142 3.92 -18.93 -1.64
C THR A 142 4.66 -17.62 -1.93
N GLU A 143 5.75 -17.67 -2.68
CA GLU A 143 6.51 -16.49 -3.11
C GLU A 143 5.67 -15.58 -4.01
N THR A 144 4.95 -16.15 -4.98
CA THR A 144 4.02 -15.40 -5.84
C THR A 144 2.98 -14.66 -5.02
N LEU A 145 2.38 -15.32 -4.02
CA LEU A 145 1.37 -14.71 -3.15
C LEU A 145 1.96 -13.60 -2.27
N ARG A 146 3.16 -13.81 -1.72
CA ARG A 146 3.88 -12.78 -0.96
C ARG A 146 4.22 -11.57 -1.83
N GLY A 147 4.68 -11.80 -3.06
CA GLY A 147 4.95 -10.73 -4.04
C GLY A 147 3.71 -9.90 -4.39
N ARG A 148 2.50 -10.49 -4.30
CA ARG A 148 1.22 -9.79 -4.47
C ARG A 148 0.70 -9.11 -3.19
N GLY A 149 1.47 -9.11 -2.09
CA GLY A 149 1.09 -8.46 -0.83
C GLY A 149 0.26 -9.32 0.12
N VAL A 150 0.04 -10.60 -0.19
CA VAL A 150 -0.63 -11.56 0.70
C VAL A 150 0.28 -11.92 1.88
N THR A 151 -0.26 -11.91 3.09
CA THR A 151 0.46 -12.38 4.28
C THR A 151 0.37 -13.91 4.33
N VAL A 152 1.48 -14.60 4.04
CA VAL A 152 1.56 -16.05 4.20
C VAL A 152 2.38 -16.37 5.44
N LEU A 153 1.70 -16.90 6.46
CA LEU A 153 2.32 -17.31 7.71
C LEU A 153 3.17 -18.56 7.52
N GLU A 154 4.25 -18.67 8.31
CA GLU A 154 5.06 -19.88 8.30
C GLU A 154 4.36 -20.98 9.12
N PRO A 155 4.24 -22.19 8.59
CA PRO A 155 3.77 -23.32 9.38
C PRO A 155 4.81 -23.70 10.45
N GLU A 156 4.31 -24.23 11.58
CA GLU A 156 5.17 -24.67 12.66
C GLU A 156 5.85 -26.01 12.39
N GLU A 157 6.98 -26.22 13.07
CA GLU A 157 7.68 -27.48 13.13
C GLU A 157 7.14 -28.32 14.30
N GLY A 158 7.02 -29.63 14.09
CA GLY A 158 6.61 -30.55 15.14
C GLY A 158 6.02 -31.85 14.58
N PRO A 159 5.39 -32.69 15.46
CA PRO A 159 4.73 -33.91 15.04
C PRO A 159 3.58 -33.63 14.07
N LEU A 160 3.59 -34.31 12.92
CA LEU A 160 2.55 -34.23 11.87
C LEU A 160 1.57 -35.37 12.02
N ALA A 161 0.38 -35.23 11.42
CA ALA A 161 -0.65 -36.30 11.40
C ALA A 161 -0.18 -37.58 10.71
N SER A 162 0.84 -37.49 9.85
CA SER A 162 1.51 -38.63 9.21
C SER A 162 2.42 -39.43 10.15
N GLY A 163 2.60 -39.01 11.39
CA GLY A 163 3.55 -39.58 12.34
C GLY A 163 5.00 -39.10 12.13
N ARG A 164 5.29 -38.28 11.14
CA ARG A 164 6.57 -37.65 10.91
C ARG A 164 6.74 -36.37 11.77
N VAL A 165 7.98 -35.95 11.95
CA VAL A 165 8.30 -34.65 12.52
C VAL A 165 8.81 -33.74 11.39
N GLY A 166 8.28 -32.52 11.31
CA GLY A 166 8.68 -31.58 10.25
C GLY A 166 7.86 -30.29 10.30
N ARG A 167 8.18 -29.38 9.38
CA ARG A 167 7.49 -28.10 9.22
C ARG A 167 6.23 -28.31 8.38
N GLY A 168 5.05 -27.98 8.90
CA GLY A 168 3.79 -28.13 8.17
C GLY A 168 2.54 -28.02 9.04
N ARG A 169 2.70 -27.89 10.36
CA ARG A 169 1.58 -27.69 11.29
C ARG A 169 1.00 -26.30 11.14
N LEU A 170 -0.33 -26.22 11.27
CA LEU A 170 -0.98 -24.91 11.41
C LEU A 170 -0.34 -24.14 12.57
N THR A 171 0.11 -22.93 12.30
CA THR A 171 0.68 -22.03 13.30
C THR A 171 -0.29 -21.79 14.47
N GLU A 172 0.24 -21.43 15.62
CA GLU A 172 -0.58 -21.19 16.83
C GLU A 172 -1.60 -20.07 16.61
N GLU A 173 -2.77 -20.19 17.23
CA GLU A 173 -3.86 -19.22 17.15
C GLU A 173 -3.38 -17.80 17.48
N ARG A 174 -2.53 -17.63 18.49
CA ARG A 174 -1.96 -16.33 18.88
C ARG A 174 -1.19 -15.64 17.74
N VAL A 175 -0.50 -16.41 16.89
CA VAL A 175 0.25 -15.86 15.73
C VAL A 175 -0.72 -15.40 14.66
N ILE A 176 -1.80 -16.16 14.43
CA ILE A 176 -2.86 -15.77 13.49
C ILE A 176 -3.55 -14.51 13.98
N LEU A 177 -3.93 -14.45 15.27
CA LEU A 177 -4.56 -13.28 15.90
C LEU A 177 -3.65 -12.04 15.81
N ALA A 178 -2.35 -12.19 16.08
CA ALA A 178 -1.40 -11.08 15.94
C ALA A 178 -1.26 -10.60 14.49
N ALA A 179 -1.29 -11.52 13.51
CA ALA A 179 -1.26 -11.15 12.09
C ALA A 179 -2.53 -10.40 11.66
N ILE A 180 -3.70 -10.81 12.18
CA ILE A 180 -4.98 -10.12 11.95
C ILE A 180 -4.91 -8.71 12.56
N GLU A 181 -4.48 -8.58 13.81
CA GLU A 181 -4.33 -7.31 14.50
C GLU A 181 -3.40 -6.36 13.75
N ALA A 182 -2.25 -6.86 13.29
CA ALA A 182 -1.30 -6.09 12.50
C ALA A 182 -1.89 -5.59 11.17
N ARG A 183 -2.85 -6.32 10.57
CA ARG A 183 -3.53 -5.91 9.33
C ARG A 183 -4.71 -4.97 9.58
N LEU A 184 -5.38 -5.10 10.71
CA LEU A 184 -6.54 -4.29 11.10
C LEU A 184 -6.14 -3.02 11.86
N SER A 185 -5.01 -3.04 12.56
CA SER A 185 -4.46 -1.85 13.20
C SER A 185 -3.89 -0.92 12.14
N PRO A 186 -4.39 0.31 12.02
CA PRO A 186 -3.74 1.27 11.16
C PRO A 186 -2.30 1.43 11.65
N ARG A 187 -1.33 1.23 10.76
CA ARG A 187 0.06 1.61 11.04
C ARG A 187 0.06 3.07 11.48
N ARG A 188 0.46 3.34 12.71
CA ARG A 188 0.59 4.72 13.23
C ARG A 188 2.06 5.09 13.44
N ASP A 189 2.91 4.61 12.56
CA ASP A 189 4.36 4.81 12.60
C ASP A 189 4.80 6.18 12.05
N TRP A 190 3.85 6.96 11.54
CA TRP A 190 4.03 8.34 11.07
C TRP A 190 3.39 9.40 12.00
N VAL A 191 2.96 9.01 13.20
CA VAL A 191 2.49 9.97 14.21
C VAL A 191 3.60 10.97 14.53
N CYS A 192 3.25 12.24 14.70
CA CYS A 192 4.16 13.36 14.88
C CYS A 192 5.02 13.73 13.65
N GLN A 193 4.83 13.07 12.50
CA GLN A 193 5.44 13.51 11.25
C GLN A 193 4.53 14.48 10.51
N ARG A 194 5.13 15.50 9.92
CA ARG A 194 4.48 16.53 9.11
C ARG A 194 4.99 16.41 7.69
N VAL A 195 4.15 15.91 6.81
CA VAL A 195 4.52 15.53 5.45
C VAL A 195 3.97 16.55 4.46
N LEU A 196 4.85 17.18 3.73
CA LEU A 196 4.53 18.09 2.64
C LEU A 196 4.73 17.35 1.31
N VAL A 197 3.65 17.18 0.55
CA VAL A 197 3.66 16.42 -0.71
C VAL A 197 3.32 17.35 -1.87
N SER A 198 4.12 17.34 -2.93
CA SER A 198 3.72 17.94 -4.21
C SER A 198 3.17 16.88 -5.16
N ALA A 199 2.13 17.21 -5.93
CA ALA A 199 1.49 16.31 -6.88
C ALA A 199 0.98 17.02 -8.14
N GLY A 200 0.61 16.23 -9.14
CA GLY A 200 0.05 16.75 -10.39
C GLY A 200 1.08 17.45 -11.29
N PRO A 201 0.65 17.90 -12.46
CA PRO A 201 1.45 18.73 -13.36
C PRO A 201 1.31 20.21 -13.00
N THR A 202 2.29 21.04 -13.37
CA THR A 202 2.06 22.49 -13.50
C THR A 202 1.64 22.84 -14.92
N GLN A 203 0.97 23.97 -15.08
CA GLN A 203 0.47 24.49 -16.35
C GLN A 203 0.96 25.91 -16.54
N GLU A 204 1.83 26.11 -17.53
CA GLU A 204 2.44 27.41 -17.83
C GLU A 204 1.69 28.05 -18.99
N ALA A 205 0.97 29.13 -18.74
CA ALA A 205 0.09 29.75 -19.70
C ALA A 205 0.85 30.33 -20.91
N ILE A 206 0.37 30.03 -22.11
CA ILE A 206 0.76 30.71 -23.37
C ILE A 206 -0.19 31.87 -23.60
N ASP A 207 -1.48 31.61 -23.44
CA ASP A 207 -2.59 32.57 -23.54
C ASP A 207 -3.76 32.06 -22.64
N PRO A 208 -4.88 32.78 -22.50
CA PRO A 208 -6.00 32.33 -21.68
C PRO A 208 -6.62 30.95 -22.06
N VAL A 209 -6.22 30.37 -23.19
CA VAL A 209 -6.80 29.13 -23.72
C VAL A 209 -5.79 27.99 -23.77
N ARG A 210 -4.49 28.31 -23.86
CA ARG A 210 -3.42 27.32 -24.11
C ARG A 210 -2.35 27.44 -23.05
N TYR A 211 -1.78 26.29 -22.70
CA TYR A 211 -0.69 26.19 -21.74
C TYR A 211 0.28 25.06 -22.14
N ILE A 212 1.49 25.12 -21.59
CA ILE A 212 2.49 24.03 -21.62
C ILE A 212 2.38 23.28 -20.30
N SER A 213 2.43 21.96 -20.36
CA SER A 213 2.34 21.12 -19.19
C SER A 213 3.04 19.78 -19.38
N ASN A 214 3.45 19.14 -18.31
CA ASN A 214 3.97 17.78 -18.30
C ASN A 214 2.85 16.76 -18.23
N ARG A 215 3.08 15.57 -18.82
CA ARG A 215 2.14 14.44 -18.67
C ARG A 215 2.22 13.92 -17.24
N SER A 216 1.24 14.24 -16.42
CA SER A 216 1.11 13.71 -15.06
C SER A 216 -0.36 13.63 -14.68
N SER A 217 -0.75 12.53 -14.06
CA SER A 217 -2.09 12.36 -13.50
C SER A 217 -2.19 12.73 -12.02
N GLY A 218 -1.06 12.98 -11.34
CA GLY A 218 -1.02 13.21 -9.90
C GLY A 218 -1.14 11.96 -9.03
N LYS A 219 -1.55 10.80 -9.59
CA LYS A 219 -1.88 9.57 -8.84
C LYS A 219 -0.81 9.16 -7.81
N MET A 220 0.48 9.29 -8.12
CA MET A 220 1.55 8.88 -7.20
C MET A 220 1.62 9.79 -5.96
N GLY A 221 1.61 11.10 -6.15
CA GLY A 221 1.61 12.06 -5.03
C GLY A 221 0.37 11.94 -4.15
N TYR A 222 -0.81 11.74 -4.75
CA TYR A 222 -2.05 11.48 -4.01
C TYR A 222 -1.98 10.18 -3.22
N ALA A 223 -1.44 9.10 -3.79
CA ALA A 223 -1.25 7.82 -3.10
C ALA A 223 -0.30 7.95 -1.90
N VAL A 224 0.79 8.74 -2.05
CA VAL A 224 1.73 9.03 -0.95
C VAL A 224 1.05 9.85 0.16
N ALA A 225 0.31 10.91 -0.21
CA ALA A 225 -0.41 11.74 0.76
C ALA A 225 -1.44 10.92 1.54
N GLN A 226 -2.21 10.08 0.86
CA GLN A 226 -3.17 9.16 1.48
C GLN A 226 -2.47 8.18 2.43
N ALA A 227 -1.42 7.51 1.98
CA ALA A 227 -0.68 6.54 2.77
C ALA A 227 -0.07 7.17 4.04
N ALA A 228 0.54 8.35 3.93
CA ALA A 228 1.10 9.07 5.06
C ALA A 228 0.01 9.43 6.07
N ARG A 229 -1.16 9.92 5.60
CA ARG A 229 -2.30 10.27 6.46
C ARG A 229 -2.87 9.05 7.18
N GLU A 230 -3.05 7.94 6.49
CA GLU A 230 -3.53 6.67 7.08
C GLU A 230 -2.56 6.13 8.14
N ARG A 231 -1.26 6.38 7.97
CA ARG A 231 -0.20 6.02 8.94
C ARG A 231 -0.04 7.02 10.08
N GLY A 232 -0.88 8.06 10.14
CA GLY A 232 -0.98 8.98 11.27
C GLY A 232 -0.22 10.29 11.11
N ALA A 233 0.34 10.60 9.94
CA ALA A 233 0.99 11.88 9.68
C ALA A 233 -0.03 13.03 9.58
N GLU A 234 0.42 14.25 9.87
CA GLU A 234 -0.21 15.48 9.40
C GLU A 234 0.29 15.72 7.96
N VAL A 235 -0.62 15.90 7.00
CA VAL A 235 -0.27 15.95 5.57
C VAL A 235 -0.82 17.21 4.92
N VAL A 236 0.06 17.93 4.22
CA VAL A 236 -0.28 19.00 3.28
C VAL A 236 0.03 18.53 1.86
N LEU A 237 -0.96 18.56 0.98
CA LEU A 237 -0.86 18.21 -0.43
C LEU A 237 -0.96 19.47 -1.29
N VAL A 238 0.16 19.89 -1.87
CA VAL A 238 0.23 20.96 -2.88
C VAL A 238 0.10 20.32 -4.25
N SER A 239 -0.99 20.61 -4.96
CA SER A 239 -1.26 19.92 -6.23
C SER A 239 -1.56 20.88 -7.37
N GLY A 240 -0.87 20.65 -8.48
CA GLY A 240 -1.30 21.14 -9.78
C GLY A 240 -2.64 20.51 -10.21
N PRO A 241 -3.23 20.95 -11.34
CA PRO A 241 -4.56 20.53 -11.77
C PRO A 241 -4.65 19.02 -12.03
N THR A 242 -5.57 18.35 -11.34
CA THR A 242 -5.90 16.92 -11.54
C THR A 242 -7.39 16.71 -11.40
N ALA A 243 -7.90 15.55 -11.89
CA ALA A 243 -9.29 15.11 -11.69
C ALA A 243 -9.44 14.17 -10.48
N LEU A 244 -8.42 14.07 -9.62
CA LEU A 244 -8.43 13.15 -8.48
C LEU A 244 -9.16 13.79 -7.29
N GLU A 245 -9.87 12.95 -6.54
CA GLU A 245 -10.44 13.36 -5.27
C GLU A 245 -9.35 13.54 -4.20
N VAL A 246 -9.45 14.61 -3.43
CA VAL A 246 -8.51 14.87 -2.32
C VAL A 246 -8.69 13.83 -1.22
N PRO A 247 -7.61 13.18 -0.76
CA PRO A 247 -7.69 12.20 0.32
C PRO A 247 -8.26 12.81 1.61
N ARG A 248 -9.12 12.09 2.30
CA ARG A 248 -9.77 12.58 3.52
C ARG A 248 -8.76 12.93 4.61
N GLY A 249 -8.92 14.08 5.23
CA GLY A 249 -8.08 14.54 6.34
C GLY A 249 -6.70 15.05 5.92
N VAL A 250 -6.48 15.32 4.65
CA VAL A 250 -5.30 15.98 4.08
C VAL A 250 -5.62 17.45 3.85
N GLU A 251 -4.73 18.35 4.26
CA GLU A 251 -4.82 19.77 3.87
C GLU A 251 -4.47 19.89 2.39
N TYR A 252 -5.37 20.48 1.60
CA TYR A 252 -5.20 20.63 0.16
C TYR A 252 -4.91 22.06 -0.25
N VAL A 253 -3.85 22.25 -1.03
CA VAL A 253 -3.42 23.54 -1.57
C VAL A 253 -3.37 23.44 -3.09
N PRO A 254 -4.41 23.91 -3.79
CA PRO A 254 -4.41 23.95 -5.25
C PRO A 254 -3.46 25.03 -5.77
N VAL A 255 -2.71 24.68 -6.80
CA VAL A 255 -1.81 25.58 -7.53
C VAL A 255 -1.93 25.30 -9.02
N CYS A 256 -1.50 26.23 -9.86
CA CYS A 256 -1.53 26.06 -11.31
C CYS A 256 -0.13 26.05 -11.91
N THR A 257 0.72 27.02 -11.56
CA THR A 257 2.05 27.23 -12.15
C THR A 257 3.18 26.67 -11.30
N ALA A 258 4.36 26.53 -11.89
CA ALA A 258 5.59 26.16 -11.15
C ALA A 258 5.93 27.20 -10.07
N GLU A 259 5.69 28.47 -10.34
CA GLU A 259 5.92 29.57 -9.39
C GLU A 259 4.99 29.45 -8.17
N GLU A 260 3.68 29.33 -8.39
CA GLU A 260 2.70 29.10 -7.32
C GLU A 260 3.01 27.83 -6.49
N MET A 261 3.43 26.74 -7.16
CA MET A 261 3.83 25.52 -6.46
C MET A 261 5.06 25.76 -5.58
N GLY A 262 6.07 26.47 -6.10
CA GLY A 262 7.26 26.84 -5.35
C GLY A 262 6.94 27.68 -4.12
N GLU A 263 6.13 28.72 -4.25
CA GLU A 263 5.70 29.60 -3.15
C GLU A 263 4.90 28.81 -2.09
N ALA A 264 3.96 27.97 -2.52
CA ALA A 264 3.16 27.16 -1.62
C ALA A 264 4.00 26.16 -0.83
N LEU A 265 5.02 25.55 -1.45
CA LEU A 265 5.93 24.61 -0.78
C LEU A 265 6.89 25.34 0.16
N ILE A 266 7.49 26.45 -0.27
CA ILE A 266 8.43 27.24 0.54
C ILE A 266 7.74 27.79 1.81
N SER A 267 6.52 28.30 1.69
CA SER A 267 5.77 28.84 2.83
C SER A 267 5.45 27.79 3.92
N ARG A 268 5.42 26.52 3.55
CA ARG A 268 5.14 25.38 4.45
C ARG A 268 6.36 24.55 4.81
N PHE A 269 7.51 24.87 4.22
CA PHE A 269 8.72 24.07 4.39
C PHE A 269 9.19 23.97 5.84
N ALA A 270 9.21 25.08 6.55
CA ALA A 270 9.63 25.12 7.95
C ALA A 270 8.70 24.32 8.89
N TRP A 271 7.43 24.16 8.51
CA TRP A 271 6.47 23.33 9.25
C TRP A 271 6.76 21.83 9.05
N SER A 272 7.24 21.42 7.87
CA SER A 272 7.38 20.01 7.50
C SER A 272 8.57 19.32 8.17
N THR A 273 8.45 18.01 8.40
CA THR A 273 9.57 17.11 8.76
C THR A 273 10.05 16.31 7.56
N VAL A 274 9.14 16.05 6.61
CA VAL A 274 9.42 15.31 5.38
C VAL A 274 8.77 16.03 4.20
N VAL A 275 9.50 16.19 3.11
CA VAL A 275 8.99 16.74 1.85
C VAL A 275 9.14 15.70 0.75
N ILE A 276 8.06 15.42 0.04
CA ILE A 276 8.01 14.43 -1.04
C ILE A 276 7.58 15.11 -2.34
N MET A 277 8.54 15.30 -3.25
CA MET A 277 8.36 16.03 -4.49
C MET A 277 7.96 15.10 -5.63
N ALA A 278 6.65 14.78 -5.72
CA ALA A 278 6.10 13.88 -6.74
C ALA A 278 5.40 14.62 -7.90
N ALA A 279 5.34 15.93 -7.87
CA ALA A 279 4.80 16.75 -8.95
C ALA A 279 5.66 16.69 -10.21
N ALA A 280 5.03 16.80 -11.36
CA ALA A 280 5.70 16.99 -12.66
C ALA A 280 5.71 18.48 -12.99
N VAL A 281 6.68 19.19 -12.38
CA VAL A 281 6.86 20.63 -12.57
C VAL A 281 7.44 20.89 -13.96
N ALA A 282 6.93 21.91 -14.65
CA ALA A 282 7.49 22.34 -15.94
C ALA A 282 8.87 22.99 -15.74
N ASP A 283 9.84 22.59 -16.52
CA ASP A 283 11.21 23.14 -16.47
C ASP A 283 11.33 24.49 -17.18
N VAL A 284 10.36 24.81 -18.03
CA VAL A 284 10.35 26.04 -18.82
C VAL A 284 8.93 26.62 -18.88
N ARG A 285 8.86 27.96 -19.00
CA ARG A 285 7.60 28.69 -19.21
C ARG A 285 7.71 29.69 -20.35
N PRO A 286 6.61 30.13 -20.99
CA PRO A 286 6.62 31.24 -21.90
C PRO A 286 7.11 32.53 -21.21
N LYS A 287 8.10 33.19 -21.81
CA LYS A 287 8.67 34.43 -21.25
C LYS A 287 7.68 35.57 -21.21
N ARG A 288 6.71 35.59 -22.14
CA ARG A 288 5.66 36.61 -22.25
C ARG A 288 4.33 35.94 -22.59
N PRO A 289 3.58 35.46 -21.58
CA PRO A 289 2.23 34.94 -21.84
C PRO A 289 1.35 36.09 -22.35
N SER A 290 0.51 35.77 -23.35
CA SER A 290 -0.41 36.74 -23.91
C SER A 290 -1.64 36.90 -22.99
N PRO A 291 -2.07 38.15 -22.67
CA PRO A 291 -3.31 38.37 -21.92
C PRO A 291 -4.56 38.05 -22.73
N GLU A 292 -4.46 37.98 -24.05
CA GLU A 292 -5.56 37.67 -24.95
C GLU A 292 -5.25 36.43 -25.79
N LYS A 293 -6.33 35.73 -26.20
CA LYS A 293 -6.20 34.57 -27.10
C LYS A 293 -5.47 34.91 -28.38
N ILE A 294 -4.34 34.29 -28.65
CA ILE A 294 -3.56 34.45 -29.87
C ILE A 294 -4.34 33.86 -31.06
N LYS A 295 -4.62 34.67 -32.10
CA LYS A 295 -5.39 34.26 -33.31
C LYS A 295 -4.58 33.26 -34.15
N LYS A 296 -5.32 32.36 -34.85
CA LYS A 296 -4.71 31.36 -35.74
C LYS A 296 -3.95 32.06 -36.86
N GLY A 297 -2.70 31.66 -37.10
CA GLY A 297 -1.83 32.25 -38.12
C GLY A 297 -0.91 33.37 -37.63
N ALA A 298 -1.01 33.80 -36.37
CA ALA A 298 -0.06 34.75 -35.81
C ALA A 298 1.33 34.13 -35.66
N THR A 299 2.36 34.83 -36.06
CA THR A 299 3.79 34.41 -36.00
C THR A 299 4.24 34.09 -34.56
N SER A 300 3.61 34.73 -33.57
CA SER A 300 3.86 34.52 -32.15
C SER A 300 3.55 33.11 -31.66
N LEU A 301 2.64 32.36 -32.32
CA LEU A 301 2.39 30.95 -32.02
C LEU A 301 3.42 30.00 -32.66
N GLN A 302 4.10 30.44 -33.71
CA GLN A 302 5.12 29.63 -34.39
C GLN A 302 6.48 29.68 -33.67
N ARG A 303 6.71 30.72 -32.85
CA ARG A 303 7.96 30.94 -32.10
C ARG A 303 7.63 31.48 -30.72
N LEU A 304 7.54 30.55 -29.75
CA LEU A 304 7.43 30.92 -28.34
C LEU A 304 8.82 31.09 -27.73
N GLU A 305 9.08 32.28 -27.24
CA GLU A 305 10.27 32.49 -26.39
C GLU A 305 10.04 31.87 -25.03
N MET A 306 10.92 30.96 -24.65
CA MET A 306 10.83 30.23 -23.38
C MET A 306 11.91 30.73 -22.43
N GLU A 307 11.60 30.69 -21.12
CA GLU A 307 12.57 30.90 -20.05
C GLU A 307 12.50 29.76 -19.05
N PRO A 308 13.60 29.43 -18.34
CA PRO A 308 13.57 28.39 -17.30
C PRO A 308 12.68 28.80 -16.14
N THR A 309 12.02 27.83 -15.53
CA THR A 309 11.32 27.99 -14.25
C THR A 309 12.32 27.84 -13.08
N GLY A 310 11.90 28.26 -11.90
CA GLY A 310 12.71 28.07 -10.68
C GLY A 310 12.81 26.60 -10.29
N ASP A 311 13.99 26.15 -9.90
CA ASP A 311 14.18 24.79 -9.38
C ASP A 311 13.75 24.71 -7.91
N ILE A 312 12.54 24.21 -7.69
CA ILE A 312 11.93 24.14 -6.35
C ILE A 312 12.75 23.25 -5.41
N LEU A 313 13.26 22.10 -5.87
CA LEU A 313 14.08 21.22 -5.03
C LEU A 313 15.36 21.90 -4.57
N GLU A 314 16.02 22.65 -5.45
CA GLU A 314 17.22 23.41 -5.10
C GLU A 314 16.93 24.53 -4.11
N MET A 315 15.80 25.23 -4.27
CA MET A 315 15.37 26.26 -3.33
C MET A 315 15.08 25.69 -1.94
N LEU A 316 14.39 24.53 -1.85
CA LEU A 316 14.14 23.84 -0.60
C LEU A 316 15.41 23.29 0.05
N ALA A 317 16.31 22.73 -0.74
CA ALA A 317 17.60 22.20 -0.25
C ALA A 317 18.46 23.30 0.39
N LYS A 318 18.46 24.51 -0.16
CA LYS A 318 19.18 25.68 0.40
C LYS A 318 18.59 26.16 1.75
N GLN A 319 17.30 25.95 1.98
CA GLN A 319 16.60 26.36 3.22
C GLN A 319 16.52 25.21 4.24
N ARG A 320 17.02 24.04 3.88
CA ARG A 320 16.92 22.83 4.69
C ARG A 320 17.65 22.96 6.02
N THR A 321 17.00 22.51 7.10
CA THR A 321 17.58 22.35 8.44
C THR A 321 17.62 20.88 8.86
N SER A 322 16.46 20.27 9.05
CA SER A 322 16.33 18.88 9.51
C SER A 322 15.35 18.04 8.67
N GLN A 323 14.76 18.64 7.64
CA GLN A 323 13.76 17.98 6.81
C GLN A 323 14.38 16.86 5.98
N VAL A 324 13.66 15.75 5.83
CA VAL A 324 14.00 14.71 4.86
C VAL A 324 13.42 15.11 3.50
N LEU A 325 14.26 15.15 2.48
CA LEU A 325 13.88 15.52 1.12
C LEU A 325 13.85 14.29 0.22
N VAL A 326 12.66 14.02 -0.36
CA VAL A 326 12.44 12.92 -1.31
C VAL A 326 12.11 13.49 -2.67
N GLY A 327 12.86 13.10 -3.68
CA GLY A 327 12.61 13.49 -5.08
C GLY A 327 12.11 12.33 -5.92
N PHE A 328 11.57 12.66 -7.09
CA PHE A 328 11.19 11.69 -8.13
C PHE A 328 12.00 11.97 -9.40
N ALA A 329 12.35 10.90 -10.12
CA ALA A 329 12.93 10.93 -11.45
C ALA A 329 12.13 10.02 -12.38
N ALA A 330 11.62 10.59 -13.48
CA ALA A 330 10.91 9.85 -14.52
C ALA A 330 11.87 9.72 -15.72
N GLU A 331 12.31 8.50 -16.00
CA GLU A 331 13.38 8.25 -16.98
C GLU A 331 12.92 7.21 -18.00
N THR A 332 13.47 7.27 -19.19
CA THR A 332 13.23 6.29 -20.26
C THR A 332 14.29 5.19 -20.35
N GLY A 333 15.40 5.33 -19.61
CA GLY A 333 16.54 4.41 -19.53
C GLY A 333 17.55 4.90 -18.50
N HIS A 334 18.50 4.06 -18.13
CA HIS A 334 19.57 4.38 -17.16
C HIS A 334 19.07 4.97 -15.83
N VAL A 335 17.91 4.44 -15.35
CA VAL A 335 17.17 4.99 -14.20
C VAL A 335 18.04 5.13 -12.95
N ILE A 336 18.90 4.13 -12.67
CA ILE A 336 19.73 4.12 -11.46
C ILE A 336 20.82 5.20 -11.55
N GLU A 337 21.48 5.33 -12.68
CA GLU A 337 22.56 6.31 -12.90
C GLU A 337 22.02 7.74 -12.79
N HIS A 338 20.95 8.04 -13.52
CA HIS A 338 20.30 9.37 -13.47
C HIS A 338 19.72 9.68 -12.09
N ALA A 339 19.16 8.68 -11.40
CA ALA A 339 18.69 8.85 -10.03
C ALA A 339 19.84 9.21 -9.08
N LYS A 340 20.98 8.51 -9.14
CA LYS A 340 22.17 8.81 -8.32
C LYS A 340 22.71 10.20 -8.58
N GLU A 341 22.82 10.60 -9.85
CA GLU A 341 23.28 11.93 -10.23
C GLU A 341 22.35 13.02 -9.67
N LYS A 342 21.03 12.86 -9.87
CA LYS A 342 20.03 13.83 -9.39
C LYS A 342 20.00 13.89 -7.86
N LEU A 343 20.14 12.76 -7.17
CA LEU A 343 20.18 12.68 -5.71
C LEU A 343 21.33 13.54 -5.16
N GLY A 344 22.56 13.35 -5.68
CA GLY A 344 23.73 14.12 -5.25
C GLY A 344 23.64 15.60 -5.62
N ARG A 345 23.26 15.92 -6.87
CA ARG A 345 23.15 17.30 -7.35
C ARG A 345 22.12 18.13 -6.59
N LYS A 346 21.00 17.51 -6.16
CA LYS A 346 19.90 18.18 -5.46
C LYS A 346 19.94 18.03 -3.94
N GLY A 347 20.93 17.32 -3.39
CA GLY A 347 21.08 17.13 -1.96
C GLY A 347 19.89 16.40 -1.32
N LEU A 348 19.36 15.38 -2.00
CA LEU A 348 18.20 14.60 -1.52
C LEU A 348 18.64 13.49 -0.56
N ASP A 349 17.71 13.05 0.30
CA ASP A 349 17.93 11.87 1.15
C ASP A 349 17.45 10.58 0.48
N LEU A 350 16.44 10.68 -0.38
CA LEU A 350 15.89 9.58 -1.15
C LEU A 350 15.44 10.07 -2.52
N ILE A 351 15.68 9.27 -3.53
CA ILE A 351 15.09 9.49 -4.85
C ILE A 351 14.36 8.24 -5.32
N VAL A 352 13.18 8.45 -5.88
CA VAL A 352 12.34 7.43 -6.48
C VAL A 352 12.48 7.51 -7.98
N GLY A 353 13.26 6.62 -8.56
CA GLY A 353 13.44 6.49 -10.01
C GLY A 353 12.35 5.63 -10.61
N ASN A 354 11.72 6.11 -11.67
CA ASN A 354 10.64 5.42 -12.38
C ASN A 354 10.98 5.27 -13.86
N ASN A 355 10.90 4.04 -14.40
CA ASN A 355 11.01 3.81 -15.84
C ASN A 355 9.63 4.00 -16.49
N ILE A 356 9.42 5.14 -17.12
CA ILE A 356 8.15 5.47 -17.78
C ILE A 356 7.95 4.78 -19.13
N ALA A 357 8.96 4.10 -19.66
CA ALA A 357 8.87 3.33 -20.90
C ALA A 357 8.49 1.87 -20.66
N ALA A 358 8.53 1.39 -19.40
CA ALA A 358 8.16 0.02 -19.06
C ALA A 358 6.64 -0.18 -19.10
N GLU A 359 6.19 -1.32 -19.60
CA GLU A 359 4.77 -1.67 -19.67
C GLU A 359 4.14 -1.70 -18.26
N GLY A 360 2.95 -1.09 -18.10
CA GLY A 360 2.26 -0.97 -16.82
C GLY A 360 2.84 0.05 -15.86
N SER A 361 3.91 0.75 -16.25
CA SER A 361 4.59 1.79 -15.45
C SER A 361 4.44 3.16 -16.12
N GLY A 362 4.51 4.24 -15.35
CA GLY A 362 4.53 5.60 -15.88
C GLY A 362 3.28 6.44 -15.59
N PHE A 363 3.08 7.45 -16.46
CA PHE A 363 2.00 8.42 -16.27
C PHE A 363 0.63 7.82 -16.59
N GLY A 364 -0.36 8.09 -15.73
CA GLY A 364 -1.76 7.68 -15.94
C GLY A 364 -2.11 6.26 -15.49
N THR A 365 -1.16 5.32 -15.41
CA THR A 365 -1.38 3.94 -14.93
C THR A 365 -1.66 3.89 -13.43
N ASP A 366 -2.32 2.81 -12.96
CA ASP A 366 -2.56 2.58 -11.51
C ASP A 366 -1.42 1.82 -10.84
N THR A 367 -0.53 1.24 -11.64
CA THR A 367 0.67 0.51 -11.21
C THR A 367 1.92 1.30 -11.51
N ASN A 368 3.02 0.92 -10.85
CA ASN A 368 4.35 1.44 -11.11
C ASN A 368 5.42 0.47 -10.64
N ALA A 369 6.56 0.43 -11.36
CA ALA A 369 7.81 -0.18 -10.92
C ALA A 369 8.80 0.96 -10.64
N ALA A 370 9.57 0.85 -9.56
CA ALA A 370 10.46 1.93 -9.14
C ALA A 370 11.79 1.41 -8.62
N VAL A 371 12.77 2.30 -8.62
CA VAL A 371 14.04 2.11 -7.93
C VAL A 371 14.17 3.18 -6.86
N LEU A 372 14.42 2.78 -5.62
CA LEU A 372 14.73 3.68 -4.54
C LEU A 372 16.24 3.77 -4.40
N VAL A 373 16.80 5.00 -4.39
CA VAL A 373 18.20 5.23 -4.11
C VAL A 373 18.29 6.19 -2.93
N ASP A 374 18.96 5.78 -1.87
CA ASP A 374 19.15 6.61 -0.69
C ASP A 374 20.46 7.41 -0.74
N ARG A 375 20.62 8.32 0.21
CA ARG A 375 21.82 9.19 0.32
C ARG A 375 23.12 8.42 0.56
N ASP A 376 23.05 7.19 1.06
CA ASP A 376 24.21 6.33 1.30
C ASP A 376 24.55 5.50 0.06
N GLY A 377 23.75 5.62 -1.01
CA GLY A 377 23.95 4.96 -2.30
C GLY A 377 23.34 3.57 -2.39
N HIS A 378 22.59 3.12 -1.38
CA HIS A 378 21.87 1.85 -1.44
C HIS A 378 20.76 1.91 -2.48
N VAL A 379 20.63 0.85 -3.26
CA VAL A 379 19.67 0.74 -4.35
C VAL A 379 18.68 -0.39 -4.01
N THR A 380 17.40 -0.06 -3.93
CA THR A 380 16.32 -1.03 -3.76
C THR A 380 15.45 -1.04 -5.01
N GLN A 381 15.39 -2.16 -5.72
CA GLN A 381 14.49 -2.33 -6.85
C GLN A 381 13.13 -2.83 -6.37
N LEU A 382 12.07 -2.23 -6.88
CA LEU A 382 10.70 -2.57 -6.58
C LEU A 382 9.99 -2.95 -7.88
N ASP A 383 9.48 -4.18 -7.92
CA ASP A 383 8.73 -4.71 -9.04
C ASP A 383 7.44 -3.93 -9.29
N LEU A 384 6.78 -4.22 -10.40
CA LEU A 384 5.50 -3.62 -10.76
C LEU A 384 4.45 -3.91 -9.68
N MET A 385 3.94 -2.86 -9.07
CA MET A 385 2.95 -2.93 -8.00
C MET A 385 1.95 -1.76 -8.07
N PRO A 386 0.78 -1.85 -7.42
CA PRO A 386 -0.14 -0.73 -7.29
C PRO A 386 0.55 0.49 -6.65
N LYS A 387 0.26 1.69 -7.14
CA LYS A 387 0.83 2.95 -6.62
C LYS A 387 0.59 3.15 -5.13
N ARG A 388 -0.53 2.63 -4.60
CA ARG A 388 -0.81 2.66 -3.16
C ARG A 388 0.20 1.82 -2.36
N VAL A 389 0.57 0.63 -2.86
CA VAL A 389 1.59 -0.24 -2.24
C VAL A 389 2.97 0.39 -2.36
N LEU A 390 3.30 0.97 -3.53
CA LEU A 390 4.56 1.68 -3.74
C LEU A 390 4.69 2.87 -2.77
N ALA A 391 3.60 3.60 -2.52
CA ALA A 391 3.59 4.69 -1.55
C ALA A 391 4.00 4.22 -0.15
N ASP A 392 3.49 3.07 0.33
CA ASP A 392 3.93 2.49 1.60
C ASP A 392 5.42 2.13 1.60
N ARG A 393 5.95 1.55 0.50
CA ARG A 393 7.38 1.23 0.38
C ARG A 393 8.27 2.47 0.43
N ILE A 394 7.83 3.56 -0.20
CA ILE A 394 8.54 4.84 -0.14
C ILE A 394 8.55 5.38 1.30
N LEU A 395 7.40 5.36 1.97
CA LEU A 395 7.28 5.79 3.36
C LEU A 395 8.11 4.92 4.31
N ASP A 396 8.18 3.60 4.10
CA ASP A 396 9.03 2.68 4.87
C ASP A 396 10.52 3.03 4.69
N ALA A 397 10.96 3.32 3.46
CA ALA A 397 12.33 3.73 3.19
C ALA A 397 12.68 5.07 3.88
N VAL A 398 11.78 6.05 3.84
CA VAL A 398 11.96 7.35 4.53
C VAL A 398 12.10 7.18 6.04
N LEU A 399 11.29 6.33 6.66
CA LEU A 399 11.43 6.03 8.09
C LEU A 399 12.79 5.42 8.42
N GLY A 400 13.29 4.50 7.59
CA GLY A 400 14.62 3.93 7.74
C GLY A 400 15.72 5.00 7.81
N LEU A 401 15.65 6.02 6.95
CA LEU A 401 16.60 7.13 6.90
C LEU A 401 16.51 8.07 8.12
N ALA A 402 15.30 8.35 8.59
CA ALA A 402 15.08 9.24 9.71
C ALA A 402 15.59 8.65 11.06
N TRP A 403 15.62 7.32 11.19
CA TRP A 403 16.09 6.65 12.42
C TRP A 403 17.60 6.48 12.48
N THR A 404 18.27 6.37 11.34
CA THR A 404 19.74 6.28 11.29
C THR A 404 20.44 7.61 11.62
N SER A 405 19.74 8.74 11.46
CA SER A 405 20.28 10.08 11.78
C SER A 405 20.09 10.53 13.23
N LYS A 406 19.23 9.84 14.00
CA LYS A 406 19.09 10.01 15.46
C LYS A 406 19.54 8.71 16.10
N GLY A 407 20.76 8.66 16.66
CA GLY A 407 21.21 7.54 17.48
C GLY A 407 20.17 7.15 18.54
N PRO A 408 20.21 5.95 19.14
CA PRO A 408 19.13 5.41 19.97
C PRO A 408 18.76 6.39 21.08
N ALA A 409 17.63 7.06 20.94
CA ALA A 409 17.08 7.88 22.00
C ALA A 409 16.72 6.92 23.15
N GLN A 410 17.45 7.05 24.23
CA GLN A 410 17.21 6.36 25.49
C GLN A 410 15.72 6.43 25.84
N THR A 411 15.06 5.28 25.80
CA THR A 411 13.78 5.08 26.47
C THR A 411 14.00 5.27 27.96
N ARG A 412 13.67 6.47 28.47
CA ARG A 412 13.54 6.66 29.92
C ARG A 412 12.35 5.82 30.40
N PRO A 413 12.54 4.91 31.37
CA PRO A 413 11.41 4.25 31.99
C PRO A 413 10.61 5.31 32.78
N LEU A 414 9.30 5.36 32.51
CA LEU A 414 8.34 6.11 33.33
C LEU A 414 8.44 5.57 34.76
N GLY A 415 9.01 6.39 35.62
CA GLY A 415 9.09 6.14 37.05
C GLY A 415 7.72 5.99 37.66
N LYS A 416 7.60 5.01 38.53
CA LYS A 416 6.51 4.83 39.49
C LYS A 416 6.29 6.14 40.29
N MET A 417 5.09 6.63 40.29
CA MET A 417 4.40 7.22 41.43
C MET A 417 2.91 6.85 41.35
#